data_578045b86245f4b65f737d198bee412d
#
_entry.id   578045b86245f4b65f737d198bee412d
#
_cell.length_a   1.000
_cell.length_b   1.000
_cell.length_c   1.000
_cell.angle_alpha   90.00
_cell.angle_beta   90.00
_cell.angle_gamma   90.00
#
_symmetry.space_group_name_H-M   'P 1'
#
loop_
_entity.id
_entity.type
_entity.pdbx_description
1 polymer ?
#
loop_
_entity_poly.entity_id
_entity_poly.type
_entity_poly.pdbx_seq_one_letter_code
_entity_poly.pdbx_strand_id
1 'polypeptide(L)'
;MKACAYAKDLDYIDADINARIQDMRIVTKVSLSDEEAEFDGKSLTTEQMKVLLKYYETCQEPRRKEFLEMFFFAFHACGLRVVDVMTLQWSHINFDKKELRKIMIKTNKRHVIPLSEPAIRILRHWQEKRPDSKYVFNLVKEDLDLDNAEELYRCRNNATKCINQSLNVVGEQLGLDFSLSMHVARHTFAIVALNKGLSMTVVSRLLGHGSTDITEKVYAKFLPETLAAEVARISPELNQFVPTIQ
;
A
#
# COMPACT_ATOMS: atom_id res chain seq x y z
N MET A 1 -25.57 -9.31 -12.15
CA MET A 1 -26.36 -8.30 -12.89
C MET A 1 -27.47 -8.90 -13.73
N LYS A 2 -27.21 -9.89 -14.60
CA LYS A 2 -28.24 -10.49 -15.45
C LYS A 2 -29.41 -11.13 -14.67
N ALA A 3 -29.13 -11.82 -13.54
CA ALA A 3 -30.15 -12.48 -12.74
C ALA A 3 -31.14 -11.52 -12.05
N CYS A 4 -30.68 -10.36 -11.55
CA CYS A 4 -31.57 -9.38 -10.93
C CYS A 4 -32.41 -8.61 -11.96
N ALA A 5 -31.84 -8.30 -13.14
CA ALA A 5 -32.60 -7.71 -14.23
C ALA A 5 -33.68 -8.69 -14.72
N TYR A 6 -33.35 -9.98 -14.86
CA TYR A 6 -34.29 -11.01 -15.25
C TYR A 6 -35.41 -11.22 -14.21
N ALA A 7 -35.06 -11.17 -12.91
CA ALA A 7 -36.07 -11.27 -11.84
C ALA A 7 -37.06 -10.07 -11.82
N LYS A 8 -36.56 -8.86 -12.18
CA LYS A 8 -37.40 -7.67 -12.35
C LYS A 8 -38.34 -7.80 -13.56
N ASP A 9 -37.82 -8.30 -14.68
CA ASP A 9 -38.60 -8.52 -15.92
C ASP A 9 -39.73 -9.55 -15.73
N LEU A 10 -39.61 -10.42 -14.71
CA LEU A 10 -40.62 -11.38 -14.31
C LEU A 10 -41.46 -10.94 -13.09
N ASP A 11 -41.40 -9.67 -12.68
CA ASP A 11 -42.08 -9.11 -11.52
C ASP A 11 -41.83 -9.80 -10.17
N TYR A 12 -40.71 -10.53 -10.06
CA TYR A 12 -40.29 -11.15 -8.79
C TYR A 12 -39.68 -10.18 -7.80
N ILE A 13 -39.17 -9.04 -8.28
CA ILE A 13 -38.62 -7.94 -7.46
C ILE A 13 -39.07 -6.60 -8.02
N ASP A 14 -39.44 -5.70 -7.14
CA ASP A 14 -39.83 -4.36 -7.58
C ASP A 14 -38.64 -3.49 -8.02
N ALA A 15 -38.93 -2.34 -8.66
CA ALA A 15 -37.93 -1.43 -9.17
C ALA A 15 -37.07 -0.81 -8.06
N ASP A 16 -37.63 -0.58 -6.86
CA ASP A 16 -36.94 0.03 -5.73
C ASP A 16 -35.93 -0.96 -5.12
N ILE A 17 -36.30 -2.22 -4.94
CA ILE A 17 -35.41 -3.29 -4.48
C ILE A 17 -34.27 -3.47 -5.48
N ASN A 18 -34.54 -3.47 -6.77
CA ASN A 18 -33.52 -3.58 -7.80
C ASN A 18 -32.55 -2.38 -7.79
N ALA A 19 -33.06 -1.15 -7.62
CA ALA A 19 -32.24 0.06 -7.48
C ALA A 19 -31.34 -0.03 -6.24
N ARG A 20 -31.87 -0.42 -5.08
CA ARG A 20 -31.11 -0.61 -3.83
C ARG A 20 -30.04 -1.69 -3.94
N ILE A 21 -30.33 -2.79 -4.64
CA ILE A 21 -29.34 -3.84 -4.93
C ILE A 21 -28.26 -3.31 -5.88
N GLN A 22 -28.60 -2.46 -6.85
CA GLN A 22 -27.62 -1.81 -7.74
C GLN A 22 -26.74 -0.84 -6.97
N ASP A 23 -27.30 -0.03 -6.08
CA ASP A 23 -26.55 0.90 -5.21
C ASP A 23 -25.66 0.14 -4.23
N MET A 24 -26.13 -0.90 -3.58
CA MET A 24 -25.32 -1.78 -2.75
C MET A 24 -24.17 -2.43 -3.55
N ARG A 25 -24.40 -2.79 -4.82
CA ARG A 25 -23.37 -3.35 -5.69
C ARG A 25 -22.40 -2.31 -6.23
N ILE A 26 -22.82 -1.06 -6.39
CA ILE A 26 -21.90 0.04 -6.71
C ILE A 26 -20.96 0.28 -5.54
N VAL A 27 -21.47 0.29 -4.30
CA VAL A 27 -20.63 0.40 -3.09
C VAL A 27 -19.70 -0.82 -2.92
N THR A 28 -20.17 -2.03 -3.25
CA THR A 28 -19.31 -3.23 -3.25
C THR A 28 -18.43 -3.38 -4.49
N LYS A 29 -18.80 -2.75 -5.63
CA LYS A 29 -18.04 -2.71 -6.88
C LYS A 29 -17.06 -1.54 -7.00
N VAL A 30 -17.15 -0.55 -6.14
CA VAL A 30 -15.98 0.28 -5.84
C VAL A 30 -15.02 -0.65 -5.08
N SER A 31 -14.77 -1.75 -5.76
CA SER A 31 -13.81 -2.72 -5.35
C SER A 31 -12.50 -1.98 -5.27
N LEU A 32 -11.88 -2.10 -4.18
CA LEU A 32 -10.49 -1.89 -3.87
C LEU A 32 -9.53 -2.42 -4.98
N SER A 33 -10.04 -2.94 -6.11
CA SER A 33 -9.30 -3.54 -7.21
C SER A 33 -8.78 -2.53 -8.23
N ASP A 34 -9.39 -1.34 -8.34
CA ASP A 34 -9.04 -0.42 -9.42
C ASP A 34 -7.74 0.33 -9.15
N GLU A 35 -7.38 0.50 -7.88
CA GLU A 35 -6.12 1.14 -7.49
C GLU A 35 -4.87 0.26 -7.76
N GLU A 36 -5.00 -1.06 -7.87
CA GLU A 36 -3.88 -1.97 -8.17
C GLU A 36 -3.79 -2.33 -9.65
N ALA A 37 -4.86 -2.09 -10.43
CA ALA A 37 -4.88 -2.34 -11.86
C ALA A 37 -4.13 -1.27 -12.68
N GLU A 38 -3.98 -0.06 -12.14
CA GLU A 38 -3.27 1.05 -12.76
C GLU A 38 -1.86 1.25 -12.19
N PHE A 39 -1.01 0.24 -12.28
CA PHE A 39 0.41 0.50 -12.16
C PHE A 39 0.93 1.07 -13.47
N ASP A 40 1.02 2.39 -13.53
CA ASP A 40 1.58 3.12 -14.66
C ASP A 40 3.10 3.36 -14.56
N GLY A 41 3.77 2.60 -13.71
CA GLY A 41 5.22 2.64 -13.57
C GLY A 41 5.76 3.65 -12.55
N LYS A 42 4.89 4.34 -11.82
CA LYS A 42 5.28 5.40 -10.89
C LYS A 42 5.89 4.82 -9.61
N SER A 43 7.16 5.07 -9.43
CA SER A 43 7.91 4.73 -8.22
C SER A 43 9.04 5.73 -8.04
N LEU A 44 9.48 5.95 -6.82
CA LEU A 44 10.62 6.80 -6.53
C LEU A 44 11.93 6.02 -6.72
N THR A 45 12.88 6.64 -7.37
CA THR A 45 14.27 6.17 -7.37
C THR A 45 14.91 6.39 -5.99
N THR A 46 16.04 5.76 -5.74
CA THR A 46 16.81 5.97 -4.50
C THR A 46 17.15 7.45 -4.29
N GLU A 47 17.52 8.15 -5.36
CA GLU A 47 17.86 9.57 -5.27
C GLU A 47 16.63 10.44 -4.98
N GLN A 48 15.51 10.16 -5.62
CA GLN A 48 14.24 10.84 -5.34
C GLN A 48 13.78 10.60 -3.89
N MET A 49 13.97 9.38 -3.34
CA MET A 49 13.68 9.10 -1.93
C MET A 49 14.57 9.91 -0.99
N LYS A 50 15.85 10.09 -1.30
CA LYS A 50 16.76 10.95 -0.51
C LYS A 50 16.34 12.42 -0.56
N VAL A 51 15.94 12.91 -1.74
CA VAL A 51 15.43 14.28 -1.92
C VAL A 51 14.14 14.47 -1.13
N LEU A 52 13.22 13.49 -1.16
CA LEU A 52 11.97 13.52 -0.38
C LEU A 52 12.26 13.54 1.13
N LEU A 53 13.24 12.77 1.59
CA LEU A 53 13.65 12.77 3.00
C LEU A 53 14.23 14.13 3.42
N LYS A 54 15.07 14.75 2.59
CA LYS A 54 15.58 16.10 2.84
C LYS A 54 14.46 17.15 2.88
N TYR A 55 13.47 17.02 2.00
CA TYR A 55 12.29 17.87 2.04
C TYR A 55 11.53 17.71 3.37
N TYR A 56 11.32 16.48 3.85
CA TYR A 56 10.68 16.21 5.13
C TYR A 56 11.41 16.91 6.30
N GLU A 57 12.75 16.86 6.32
CA GLU A 57 13.56 17.49 7.37
C GLU A 57 13.37 19.01 7.42
N THR A 58 13.17 19.65 6.28
CA THR A 58 13.01 21.11 6.15
C THR A 58 11.56 21.59 6.13
N CYS A 59 10.60 20.69 6.04
CA CYS A 59 9.17 21.00 5.95
C CYS A 59 8.66 21.66 7.24
N GLN A 60 8.12 22.88 7.10
CA GLN A 60 7.56 23.66 8.23
C GLN A 60 6.05 23.50 8.37
N GLU A 61 5.37 22.89 7.38
CA GLU A 61 3.92 22.72 7.40
C GLU A 61 3.58 21.42 8.14
N PRO A 62 2.95 21.51 9.36
CA PRO A 62 2.82 20.35 10.25
C PRO A 62 2.02 19.21 9.63
N ARG A 63 0.90 19.54 8.96
CA ARG A 63 0.01 18.50 8.40
C ARG A 63 0.67 17.78 7.22
N ARG A 64 1.43 18.50 6.39
CA ARG A 64 2.21 17.90 5.30
C ARG A 64 3.31 16.99 5.83
N LYS A 65 3.96 17.40 6.91
CA LYS A 65 4.98 16.59 7.58
C LYS A 65 4.38 15.28 8.11
N GLU A 66 3.19 15.32 8.71
CA GLU A 66 2.46 14.14 9.14
C GLU A 66 2.15 13.18 7.96
N PHE A 67 1.73 13.72 6.82
CA PHE A 67 1.45 12.89 5.65
C PHE A 67 2.71 12.27 5.05
N LEU A 68 3.84 12.97 5.10
CA LEU A 68 5.14 12.39 4.73
C LEU A 68 5.58 11.29 5.70
N GLU A 69 5.34 11.45 7.00
CA GLU A 69 5.59 10.40 8.00
C GLU A 69 4.76 9.14 7.70
N MET A 70 3.49 9.30 7.32
CA MET A 70 2.62 8.19 6.91
C MET A 70 3.11 7.53 5.60
N PHE A 71 3.59 8.32 4.64
CA PHE A 71 4.19 7.82 3.41
C PHE A 71 5.44 6.98 3.70
N PHE A 72 6.38 7.51 4.51
CA PHE A 72 7.58 6.78 4.91
C PHE A 72 7.23 5.54 5.74
N PHE A 73 6.25 5.64 6.64
CA PHE A 73 5.77 4.49 7.39
C PHE A 73 5.24 3.40 6.45
N ALA A 74 4.37 3.75 5.51
CA ALA A 74 3.82 2.79 4.55
C ALA A 74 4.94 2.10 3.75
N PHE A 75 5.95 2.85 3.29
CA PHE A 75 7.12 2.30 2.61
C PHE A 75 7.89 1.32 3.53
N HIS A 76 8.23 1.73 4.75
CA HIS A 76 9.01 0.92 5.70
C HIS A 76 8.22 -0.23 6.33
N ALA A 77 6.91 -0.21 6.26
CA ALA A 77 5.99 -1.29 6.64
C ALA A 77 5.59 -2.15 5.44
N CYS A 78 6.56 -2.45 4.56
CA CYS A 78 6.42 -3.32 3.41
C CYS A 78 5.33 -2.90 2.42
N GLY A 79 5.16 -1.60 2.21
CA GLY A 79 4.18 -1.07 1.25
C GLY A 79 2.73 -1.22 1.74
N LEU A 80 2.48 -0.97 3.02
CA LEU A 80 1.15 -1.06 3.61
C LEU A 80 0.16 -0.14 2.89
N ARG A 81 -1.06 -0.65 2.61
CA ARG A 81 -2.10 0.13 1.91
C ARG A 81 -2.59 1.31 2.76
N VAL A 82 -3.00 2.40 2.12
CA VAL A 82 -3.50 3.60 2.82
C VAL A 82 -4.65 3.28 3.77
N VAL A 83 -5.59 2.41 3.39
CA VAL A 83 -6.70 2.00 4.25
C VAL A 83 -6.21 1.27 5.51
N ASP A 84 -5.14 0.49 5.39
CA ASP A 84 -4.55 -0.24 6.52
C ASP A 84 -3.68 0.67 7.38
N VAL A 85 -3.05 1.71 6.80
CA VAL A 85 -2.37 2.78 7.54
C VAL A 85 -3.37 3.61 8.35
N MET A 86 -4.47 4.07 7.73
CA MET A 86 -5.46 4.92 8.41
C MET A 86 -6.19 4.21 9.54
N THR A 87 -6.38 2.90 9.44
CA THR A 87 -7.06 2.07 10.45
C THR A 87 -6.09 1.30 11.36
N LEU A 88 -4.81 1.69 11.37
CA LEU A 88 -3.81 1.07 12.20
C LEU A 88 -4.01 1.46 13.67
N GLN A 89 -4.12 0.45 14.55
CA GLN A 89 -4.27 0.61 15.99
C GLN A 89 -2.99 0.18 16.72
N TRP A 90 -2.76 0.72 17.91
CA TRP A 90 -1.63 0.30 18.74
C TRP A 90 -1.68 -1.17 19.11
N SER A 91 -2.87 -1.75 19.26
CA SER A 91 -3.07 -3.18 19.51
C SER A 91 -2.55 -4.09 18.38
N HIS A 92 -2.33 -3.54 17.19
CA HIS A 92 -1.75 -4.27 16.07
C HIS A 92 -0.22 -4.35 16.11
N ILE A 93 0.44 -3.55 16.97
CA ILE A 93 1.90 -3.41 17.01
C ILE A 93 2.48 -4.22 18.17
N ASN A 94 3.46 -5.04 17.86
CA ASN A 94 4.29 -5.69 18.86
C ASN A 94 5.72 -5.14 18.73
N PHE A 95 6.10 -4.28 19.65
CA PHE A 95 7.42 -3.63 19.64
C PHE A 95 8.55 -4.60 19.96
N ASP A 96 8.31 -5.58 20.85
CA ASP A 96 9.33 -6.56 21.26
C ASP A 96 9.72 -7.47 20.12
N LYS A 97 8.71 -7.95 19.36
CA LYS A 97 8.90 -8.78 18.18
C LYS A 97 9.16 -7.98 16.91
N LYS A 98 9.06 -6.66 16.96
CA LYS A 98 9.15 -5.75 15.81
C LYS A 98 8.24 -6.19 14.67
N GLU A 99 6.97 -6.42 14.96
CA GLU A 99 6.00 -6.88 13.97
C GLU A 99 4.66 -6.17 14.11
N LEU A 100 3.98 -6.01 12.97
CA LEU A 100 2.62 -5.55 12.85
C LEU A 100 1.74 -6.76 12.50
N ARG A 101 0.67 -6.97 13.27
CA ARG A 101 -0.32 -8.02 13.03
C ARG A 101 -1.70 -7.41 12.84
N LYS A 102 -2.25 -7.52 11.66
CA LYS A 102 -3.54 -6.92 11.34
C LYS A 102 -4.33 -7.82 10.38
N ILE A 103 -5.66 -7.80 10.51
CA ILE A 103 -6.54 -8.26 9.45
C ILE A 103 -6.65 -7.12 8.44
N MET A 104 -6.20 -7.39 7.21
CA MET A 104 -6.16 -6.40 6.13
C MET A 104 -7.57 -6.10 5.64
N ILE A 105 -7.95 -4.84 5.57
CA ILE A 105 -9.30 -4.40 5.20
C ILE A 105 -9.70 -4.93 3.81
N LYS A 106 -8.80 -4.83 2.81
CA LYS A 106 -9.13 -5.23 1.44
C LYS A 106 -9.32 -6.74 1.26
N THR A 107 -8.49 -7.55 1.91
CA THR A 107 -8.42 -9.00 1.65
C THR A 107 -9.09 -9.83 2.73
N ASN A 108 -9.46 -9.23 3.85
CA ASN A 108 -9.96 -9.87 5.06
C ASN A 108 -9.05 -11.03 5.54
N LYS A 109 -7.75 -10.94 5.28
CA LYS A 109 -6.76 -11.94 5.68
C LYS A 109 -5.86 -11.40 6.78
N ARG A 110 -5.53 -12.25 7.75
CA ARG A 110 -4.51 -11.92 8.74
C ARG A 110 -3.17 -11.76 8.04
N HIS A 111 -2.51 -10.65 8.30
CA HIS A 111 -1.20 -10.35 7.76
C HIS A 111 -0.24 -10.01 8.89
N VAL A 112 0.97 -10.52 8.79
CA VAL A 112 2.06 -10.24 9.72
C VAL A 112 3.17 -9.58 8.91
N ILE A 113 3.54 -8.37 9.28
CA ILE A 113 4.55 -7.56 8.62
C ILE A 113 5.71 -7.34 9.60
N PRO A 114 6.95 -7.73 9.25
CA PRO A 114 8.11 -7.33 10.02
C PRO A 114 8.31 -5.82 9.91
N LEU A 115 8.57 -5.16 11.04
CA LEU A 115 8.79 -3.73 11.10
C LEU A 115 10.29 -3.44 11.10
N SER A 116 10.72 -2.62 10.15
CA SER A 116 12.07 -2.10 10.09
C SER A 116 12.32 -1.05 11.21
N GLU A 117 13.58 -0.81 11.56
CA GLU A 117 13.92 0.22 12.55
C GLU A 117 13.37 1.61 12.21
N PRO A 118 13.37 2.09 10.95
CA PRO A 118 12.72 3.35 10.61
C PRO A 118 11.20 3.32 10.88
N ALA A 119 10.50 2.21 10.60
CA ALA A 119 9.07 2.09 10.90
C ALA A 119 8.83 2.18 12.42
N ILE A 120 9.65 1.51 13.23
CA ILE A 120 9.58 1.56 14.70
C ILE A 120 9.80 2.99 15.22
N ARG A 121 10.79 3.72 14.67
CA ARG A 121 11.02 5.13 15.07
C ARG A 121 9.81 6.02 14.78
N ILE A 122 9.18 5.86 13.61
CA ILE A 122 7.96 6.61 13.26
C ILE A 122 6.84 6.26 14.24
N LEU A 123 6.64 4.98 14.54
CA LEU A 123 5.60 4.55 15.49
C LEU A 123 5.83 5.13 16.90
N ARG A 124 7.06 5.12 17.41
CA ARG A 124 7.37 5.71 18.74
C ARG A 124 7.11 7.21 18.77
N HIS A 125 7.54 7.93 17.71
CA HIS A 125 7.23 9.36 17.57
C HIS A 125 5.71 9.63 17.66
N TRP A 126 4.90 8.83 16.95
CA TRP A 126 3.44 8.96 16.99
C TRP A 126 2.83 8.53 18.31
N GLN A 127 3.43 7.58 19.02
CA GLN A 127 2.99 7.16 20.35
C GLN A 127 3.19 8.28 21.38
N GLU A 128 4.30 8.98 21.33
CA GLU A 128 4.57 10.16 22.16
C GLU A 128 3.63 11.31 21.83
N LYS A 129 3.35 11.52 20.55
CA LYS A 129 2.46 12.60 20.07
C LYS A 129 0.99 12.35 20.41
N ARG A 130 0.55 11.09 20.49
CA ARG A 130 -0.85 10.70 20.71
C ARG A 130 -0.97 9.50 21.66
N PRO A 131 -0.61 9.67 22.94
CA PRO A 131 -0.55 8.56 23.90
C PRO A 131 -1.91 7.90 24.17
N ASP A 132 -2.99 8.68 24.15
CA ASP A 132 -4.35 8.22 24.52
C ASP A 132 -5.20 7.81 23.32
N SER A 133 -4.66 7.86 22.10
CA SER A 133 -5.40 7.51 20.89
C SER A 133 -5.42 6.00 20.65
N LYS A 134 -6.56 5.47 20.23
CA LYS A 134 -6.69 4.08 19.75
C LYS A 134 -5.91 3.86 18.44
N TYR A 135 -5.99 4.85 17.54
CA TYR A 135 -5.35 4.80 16.23
C TYR A 135 -3.96 5.44 16.25
N VAL A 136 -3.03 4.84 15.52
CA VAL A 136 -1.66 5.35 15.40
C VAL A 136 -1.64 6.72 14.73
N PHE A 137 -2.33 6.87 13.61
CA PHE A 137 -2.34 8.10 12.82
C PHE A 137 -3.66 8.86 12.98
N ASN A 138 -3.59 10.20 12.86
CA ASN A 138 -4.75 11.08 12.97
C ASN A 138 -5.51 11.20 11.64
N LEU A 139 -6.06 10.09 11.17
CA LEU A 139 -6.79 10.03 9.90
C LEU A 139 -8.27 9.69 10.06
N VAL A 140 -8.63 9.06 11.15
CA VAL A 140 -10.00 8.63 11.44
C VAL A 140 -10.39 9.00 12.85
N LYS A 141 -11.70 9.06 13.09
CA LYS A 141 -12.25 9.28 14.44
C LYS A 141 -12.05 8.05 15.30
N GLU A 142 -11.98 8.25 16.62
CA GLU A 142 -11.79 7.16 17.60
C GLU A 142 -12.97 6.17 17.62
N ASP A 143 -14.16 6.64 17.27
CA ASP A 143 -15.43 5.91 17.26
C ASP A 143 -15.78 5.32 15.87
N LEU A 144 -14.85 5.38 14.89
CA LEU A 144 -15.09 4.82 13.56
C LEU A 144 -15.50 3.35 13.64
N ASP A 145 -16.69 3.05 13.13
CA ASP A 145 -17.17 1.69 12.94
C ASP A 145 -16.52 1.05 11.70
N LEU A 146 -15.63 0.10 11.94
CA LEU A 146 -14.93 -0.60 10.86
C LEU A 146 -15.81 -1.64 10.15
N ASP A 147 -16.93 -2.04 10.75
CA ASP A 147 -17.90 -2.98 10.17
C ASP A 147 -18.93 -2.24 9.29
N ASN A 148 -19.04 -0.92 9.44
CA ASN A 148 -19.84 -0.07 8.57
C ASN A 148 -19.07 0.24 7.27
N ALA A 149 -19.34 -0.55 6.23
CA ALA A 149 -18.65 -0.45 4.93
C ALA A 149 -18.78 0.93 4.26
N GLU A 150 -19.95 1.60 4.40
CA GLU A 150 -20.19 2.91 3.80
C GLU A 150 -19.40 4.00 4.53
N GLU A 151 -19.40 3.98 5.85
CA GLU A 151 -18.65 4.93 6.66
C GLU A 151 -17.14 4.76 6.41
N LEU A 152 -16.65 3.54 6.45
CA LEU A 152 -15.25 3.21 6.17
C LEU A 152 -14.85 3.66 4.75
N TYR A 153 -15.71 3.46 3.76
CA TYR A 153 -15.47 3.90 2.38
C TYR A 153 -15.36 5.42 2.29
N ARG A 154 -16.29 6.18 2.92
CA ARG A 154 -16.25 7.65 2.95
C ARG A 154 -14.99 8.15 3.66
N CYS A 155 -14.67 7.61 4.83
CA CYS A 155 -13.47 7.97 5.58
C CYS A 155 -12.20 7.69 4.77
N ARG A 156 -12.11 6.52 4.13
CA ARG A 156 -10.97 6.17 3.27
C ARG A 156 -10.80 7.16 2.12
N ASN A 157 -11.87 7.46 1.38
CA ASN A 157 -11.78 8.35 0.24
C ASN A 157 -11.36 9.76 0.66
N ASN A 158 -11.92 10.29 1.74
CA ASN A 158 -11.55 11.59 2.26
C ASN A 158 -10.10 11.63 2.73
N ALA A 159 -9.66 10.64 3.51
CA ALA A 159 -8.28 10.54 3.98
C ALA A 159 -7.30 10.41 2.80
N THR A 160 -7.58 9.49 1.87
CA THR A 160 -6.75 9.29 0.67
C THR A 160 -6.64 10.56 -0.16
N LYS A 161 -7.77 11.24 -0.42
CA LYS A 161 -7.79 12.51 -1.16
C LYS A 161 -6.93 13.56 -0.46
N CYS A 162 -7.11 13.74 0.84
CA CYS A 162 -6.40 14.75 1.62
C CYS A 162 -4.88 14.50 1.62
N ILE A 163 -4.47 13.25 1.86
CA ILE A 163 -3.05 12.86 1.86
C ILE A 163 -2.47 13.04 0.45
N ASN A 164 -3.12 12.49 -0.57
CA ASN A 164 -2.57 12.52 -1.93
C ASN A 164 -2.51 13.94 -2.50
N GLN A 165 -3.46 14.82 -2.20
CA GLN A 165 -3.37 16.22 -2.57
C GLN A 165 -2.13 16.90 -1.97
N SER A 166 -1.84 16.65 -0.69
CA SER A 166 -0.65 17.20 -0.04
C SER A 166 0.64 16.60 -0.58
N LEU A 167 0.68 15.28 -0.80
CA LEU A 167 1.83 14.59 -1.38
C LEU A 167 2.09 15.05 -2.82
N ASN A 168 1.03 15.30 -3.61
CA ASN A 168 1.17 15.79 -4.98
C ASN A 168 1.86 17.16 -5.00
N VAL A 169 1.48 18.07 -4.11
CA VAL A 169 2.18 19.38 -3.98
C VAL A 169 3.67 19.18 -3.68
N VAL A 170 4.02 18.21 -2.84
CA VAL A 170 5.43 17.88 -2.58
C VAL A 170 6.09 17.35 -3.86
N GLY A 171 5.44 16.43 -4.57
CA GLY A 171 5.96 15.90 -5.83
C GLY A 171 6.25 16.99 -6.86
N GLU A 172 5.33 17.95 -7.03
CA GLU A 172 5.49 19.10 -7.92
C GLU A 172 6.67 19.98 -7.49
N GLN A 173 6.79 20.28 -6.19
CA GLN A 173 7.92 21.07 -5.66
C GLN A 173 9.27 20.39 -5.82
N LEU A 174 9.28 19.05 -5.85
CA LEU A 174 10.49 18.25 -6.09
C LEU A 174 10.74 17.97 -7.58
N GLY A 175 9.88 18.46 -8.48
CA GLY A 175 10.02 18.26 -9.92
C GLY A 175 9.81 16.82 -10.39
N LEU A 176 8.97 16.06 -9.68
CA LEU A 176 8.59 14.72 -10.13
C LEU A 176 7.69 14.82 -11.37
N ASP A 177 7.91 13.96 -12.35
CA ASP A 177 7.12 13.87 -13.59
C ASP A 177 5.80 13.09 -13.42
N PHE A 178 5.47 12.72 -12.17
CA PHE A 178 4.26 12.03 -11.80
C PHE A 178 3.70 12.52 -10.46
N SER A 179 2.42 12.28 -10.23
CA SER A 179 1.75 12.60 -8.97
C SER A 179 2.22 11.72 -7.83
N LEU A 180 2.84 12.31 -6.79
CA LEU A 180 3.22 11.58 -5.58
C LEU A 180 1.96 11.22 -4.78
N SER A 181 1.85 9.96 -4.36
CA SER A 181 0.70 9.43 -3.63
C SER A 181 1.10 8.30 -2.69
N MET A 182 0.20 7.87 -1.81
CA MET A 182 0.43 6.72 -0.94
C MET A 182 0.69 5.42 -1.71
N HIS A 183 0.15 5.29 -2.93
CA HIS A 183 0.42 4.14 -3.80
C HIS A 183 1.87 4.10 -4.27
N VAL A 184 2.47 5.27 -4.51
CA VAL A 184 3.89 5.38 -4.87
C VAL A 184 4.79 4.81 -3.78
N ALA A 185 4.47 5.00 -2.50
CA ALA A 185 5.22 4.37 -1.40
C ALA A 185 5.25 2.84 -1.52
N ARG A 186 4.09 2.25 -1.83
CA ARG A 186 3.94 0.80 -1.99
C ARG A 186 4.69 0.28 -3.21
N HIS A 187 4.57 0.95 -4.34
CA HIS A 187 5.29 0.57 -5.56
C HIS A 187 6.79 0.72 -5.40
N THR A 188 7.23 1.81 -4.77
CA THR A 188 8.65 2.04 -4.46
C THR A 188 9.21 0.92 -3.58
N PHE A 189 8.48 0.53 -2.52
CA PHE A 189 8.90 -0.61 -1.70
C PHE A 189 9.06 -1.89 -2.53
N ALA A 190 8.06 -2.22 -3.35
CA ALA A 190 8.09 -3.44 -4.15
C ALA A 190 9.27 -3.48 -5.12
N ILE A 191 9.53 -2.36 -5.83
CA ILE A 191 10.64 -2.26 -6.78
C ILE A 191 12.00 -2.31 -6.05
N VAL A 192 12.13 -1.59 -4.94
CA VAL A 192 13.37 -1.64 -4.13
C VAL A 192 13.61 -3.06 -3.62
N ALA A 193 12.58 -3.75 -3.14
CA ALA A 193 12.70 -5.12 -2.64
C ALA A 193 13.12 -6.11 -3.75
N LEU A 194 12.51 -6.01 -4.94
CA LEU A 194 12.89 -6.82 -6.11
C LEU A 194 14.34 -6.53 -6.55
N ASN A 195 14.72 -5.26 -6.67
CA ASN A 195 16.08 -4.86 -7.05
C ASN A 195 17.15 -5.26 -5.99
N LYS A 196 16.72 -5.53 -4.76
CA LYS A 196 17.58 -6.09 -3.70
C LYS A 196 17.57 -7.62 -3.68
N GLY A 197 16.95 -8.28 -4.66
CA GLY A 197 16.99 -9.72 -4.84
C GLY A 197 15.93 -10.50 -4.05
N LEU A 198 14.88 -9.82 -3.50
CA LEU A 198 13.76 -10.55 -2.94
C LEU A 198 12.95 -11.21 -4.07
N SER A 199 12.61 -12.49 -3.90
CA SER A 199 11.78 -13.16 -4.89
C SER A 199 10.38 -12.54 -4.99
N MET A 200 9.76 -12.62 -6.18
CA MET A 200 8.41 -12.14 -6.43
C MET A 200 7.39 -12.69 -5.42
N THR A 201 7.54 -13.97 -5.05
CA THR A 201 6.68 -14.62 -4.04
C THR A 201 6.82 -13.97 -2.67
N VAL A 202 8.05 -13.63 -2.25
CA VAL A 202 8.29 -12.96 -0.96
C VAL A 202 7.71 -11.54 -1.01
N VAL A 203 7.96 -10.79 -2.07
CA VAL A 203 7.40 -9.44 -2.24
C VAL A 203 5.88 -9.47 -2.24
N SER A 204 5.25 -10.41 -2.96
CA SER A 204 3.80 -10.61 -2.97
C SER A 204 3.23 -10.84 -1.55
N ARG A 205 3.89 -11.69 -0.77
CA ARG A 205 3.52 -11.94 0.63
C ARG A 205 3.67 -10.70 1.50
N LEU A 206 4.78 -9.97 1.39
CA LEU A 206 5.00 -8.74 2.16
C LEU A 206 3.97 -7.66 1.84
N LEU A 207 3.60 -7.53 0.58
CA LEU A 207 2.54 -6.63 0.13
C LEU A 207 1.12 -7.09 0.57
N GLY A 208 0.94 -8.35 0.98
CA GLY A 208 -0.36 -8.92 1.33
C GLY A 208 -1.27 -9.10 0.12
N HIS A 209 -0.71 -9.50 -1.03
CA HIS A 209 -1.50 -9.89 -2.20
C HIS A 209 -2.12 -11.28 -1.98
N GLY A 210 -3.32 -11.48 -2.53
CA GLY A 210 -4.00 -12.77 -2.46
C GLY A 210 -3.41 -13.81 -3.40
N SER A 211 -2.74 -13.37 -4.47
CA SER A 211 -2.04 -14.19 -5.48
C SER A 211 -0.75 -13.50 -5.91
N THR A 212 0.23 -14.28 -6.34
CA THR A 212 1.47 -13.78 -6.97
C THR A 212 1.21 -13.14 -8.32
N ASP A 213 0.15 -13.56 -9.03
CA ASP A 213 -0.23 -13.05 -10.35
C ASP A 213 -0.41 -11.52 -10.37
N ILE A 214 -0.94 -10.96 -9.28
CA ILE A 214 -1.08 -9.51 -9.15
C ILE A 214 0.30 -8.84 -9.13
N THR A 215 1.22 -9.40 -8.36
CA THR A 215 2.59 -8.88 -8.25
C THR A 215 3.33 -9.04 -9.59
N GLU A 216 3.17 -10.17 -10.26
CA GLU A 216 3.77 -10.42 -11.57
C GLU A 216 3.26 -9.43 -12.62
N LYS A 217 1.93 -9.27 -12.75
CA LYS A 217 1.33 -8.32 -13.70
C LYS A 217 1.82 -6.89 -13.50
N VAL A 218 1.91 -6.48 -12.25
CA VAL A 218 2.31 -5.10 -11.89
C VAL A 218 3.81 -4.88 -12.08
N TYR A 219 4.65 -5.85 -11.71
CA TYR A 219 6.10 -5.64 -11.64
C TYR A 219 6.91 -6.45 -12.67
N ALA A 220 6.26 -7.20 -13.57
CA ALA A 220 6.92 -8.02 -14.59
C ALA A 220 7.93 -7.23 -15.45
N LYS A 221 7.67 -5.96 -15.72
CA LYS A 221 8.55 -5.09 -16.49
C LYS A 221 9.91 -4.82 -15.85
N PHE A 222 10.04 -5.04 -14.53
CA PHE A 222 11.30 -4.89 -13.78
C PHE A 222 12.08 -6.21 -13.67
N LEU A 223 11.47 -7.34 -14.08
CA LEU A 223 12.10 -8.66 -14.04
C LEU A 223 13.39 -8.78 -14.89
N PRO A 224 13.53 -8.17 -16.09
CA PRO A 224 14.75 -8.32 -16.88
C PRO A 224 16.01 -7.87 -16.14
N GLU A 225 15.96 -6.72 -15.46
CA GLU A 225 17.10 -6.21 -14.68
C GLU A 225 17.36 -7.09 -13.46
N THR A 226 16.31 -7.53 -12.79
CA THR A 226 16.40 -8.44 -11.63
C THR A 226 16.94 -9.80 -12.04
N LEU A 227 16.51 -10.36 -13.19
CA LEU A 227 17.01 -11.63 -13.71
C LEU A 227 18.50 -11.56 -14.05
N ALA A 228 18.94 -10.48 -14.70
CA ALA A 228 20.36 -10.28 -15.00
C ALA A 228 21.20 -10.20 -13.72
N ALA A 229 20.72 -9.48 -12.70
CA ALA A 229 21.38 -9.38 -11.42
C ALA A 229 21.45 -10.75 -10.68
N GLU A 230 20.36 -11.53 -10.72
CA GLU A 230 20.33 -12.89 -10.13
C GLU A 230 21.28 -13.85 -10.85
N VAL A 231 21.33 -13.83 -12.18
CA VAL A 231 22.29 -14.64 -12.94
C VAL A 231 23.73 -14.22 -12.59
N ALA A 232 24.01 -12.93 -12.52
CA ALA A 232 25.34 -12.44 -12.13
C ALA A 232 25.72 -12.89 -10.71
N ARG A 233 24.78 -12.95 -9.78
CA ARG A 233 24.98 -13.38 -8.39
C ARG A 233 25.38 -14.85 -8.29
N ILE A 234 24.77 -15.73 -9.09
CA ILE A 234 25.06 -17.19 -9.09
C ILE A 234 26.16 -17.58 -10.07
N SER A 235 26.56 -16.68 -10.96
CA SER A 235 27.60 -16.97 -11.98
C SER A 235 28.91 -17.51 -11.39
N PRO A 236 29.45 -17.04 -10.24
CA PRO A 236 30.64 -17.61 -9.65
C PRO A 236 30.49 -19.11 -9.29
N GLU A 237 29.29 -19.51 -8.84
CA GLU A 237 29.00 -20.90 -8.49
C GLU A 237 28.81 -21.76 -9.77
N LEU A 238 28.25 -21.19 -10.83
CA LEU A 238 28.07 -21.89 -12.11
C LEU A 238 29.39 -22.10 -12.85
N ASN A 239 30.36 -21.21 -12.69
CA ASN A 239 31.67 -21.30 -13.34
C ASN A 239 32.43 -22.60 -13.01
N GLN A 240 32.15 -23.26 -11.89
CA GLN A 240 32.74 -24.56 -11.56
C GLN A 240 32.31 -25.71 -12.48
N PHE A 241 31.21 -25.50 -13.25
CA PHE A 241 30.66 -26.49 -14.16
C PHE A 241 30.93 -26.17 -15.64
N VAL A 242 31.89 -25.28 -15.94
CA VAL A 242 32.25 -24.95 -17.32
C VAL A 242 32.98 -26.14 -17.96
N PRO A 243 32.45 -26.70 -19.10
CA PRO A 243 33.17 -27.75 -19.79
C PRO A 243 34.42 -27.19 -20.46
N THR A 244 35.51 -28.00 -20.46
CA THR A 244 36.72 -27.66 -21.22
C THR A 244 36.38 -27.72 -22.71
N ILE A 245 36.15 -26.58 -23.32
CA ILE A 245 35.94 -26.48 -24.80
C ILE A 245 37.33 -26.45 -25.42
N GLN A 246 37.65 -27.53 -26.16
CA GLN A 246 38.88 -27.62 -27.01
C GLN A 246 38.66 -26.92 -28.33
#